data_49ea285e00752184b83f90884206dbbb
#
_entry.id   49ea285e00752184b83f90884206dbbb
#
_cell.length_a   1.000
_cell.length_b   1.000
_cell.length_c   1.000
_cell.angle_alpha   90.00
_cell.angle_beta   90.00
_cell.angle_gamma   90.00
#
_symmetry.space_group_name_H-M   'P 1'
#
loop_
_entity.id
_entity.type
_entity.pdbx_description
1 polymer ?
#
loop_
_entity_poly.entity_id
_entity_poly.type
_entity_poly.pdbx_seq_one_letter_code
_entity_poly.pdbx_strand_id
1 'polypeptide(L)'
;MKKPIALLLALAMVLSFAACAQKTDSPDATKPTGTTGPNTPQKDPAELHEIYRRESYTGEKDAVLAAADTVVATLGDAQLTNSMLHFYYWMGVYNFLSTYGNYVGQTGLDPSKPLDEQKCASNDGTWQHYFLDNALNAWHYYQAMAEECDATQTPLSADYQKALETFYDDMTESAKENKFDSIDAMIQTDMGICTTSKDYYLYTETGYKAHSYFNKLFYEIEITDKMLEDYFVEHEASLAVNGITKKSGDCCSVRHILIEVDTKKTADDWEKCRQEAQKLLDQWLAGDATEDSFAQLAKEHSADPGSKGEGGLYTGLTDKTSFVQEFKDWYLEKDRKAGDYGLVKTSYGYHIMYFSGTEPIWEYYCRECLTDEQSADAVNKVIEKYELKVEYDKILLDEIKLIEDK
;
A
#
# COMPACT_ATOMS: atom_id res chain seq x y z
N MET A 1 -10.77 20.23 -16.82
CA MET A 1 -10.49 19.28 -15.74
C MET A 1 -9.00 19.05 -15.75
N LYS A 2 -8.27 19.68 -14.82
CA LYS A 2 -6.83 19.38 -14.61
C LYS A 2 -6.77 17.96 -14.04
N LYS A 3 -6.02 17.06 -14.65
CA LYS A 3 -5.83 15.73 -14.12
C LYS A 3 -5.06 15.88 -12.79
N PRO A 4 -5.56 15.33 -11.67
CA PRO A 4 -4.76 15.26 -10.46
C PRO A 4 -3.46 14.51 -10.78
N ILE A 5 -2.39 14.90 -10.13
CA ILE A 5 -1.04 14.42 -10.41
C ILE A 5 -1.00 12.91 -10.26
N ALA A 6 -1.10 12.18 -11.37
CA ALA A 6 -1.11 10.70 -11.38
C ALA A 6 0.20 10.10 -10.83
N LEU A 7 1.28 10.89 -10.76
CA LEU A 7 2.57 10.47 -10.21
C LEU A 7 2.55 10.39 -8.67
N LEU A 8 1.76 11.24 -7.99
CA LEU A 8 1.58 11.17 -6.53
C LEU A 8 0.79 9.93 -6.10
N LEU A 9 -0.11 9.44 -6.97
CA LEU A 9 -0.90 8.23 -6.72
C LEU A 9 -0.08 6.93 -6.88
N ALA A 10 1.02 6.93 -7.65
CA ALA A 10 1.87 5.75 -7.80
C ALA A 10 2.64 5.41 -6.49
N LEU A 11 2.95 6.42 -5.67
CA LEU A 11 3.58 6.19 -4.36
C LEU A 11 2.56 5.72 -3.30
N ALA A 12 1.27 6.05 -3.49
CA ALA A 12 0.19 5.58 -2.60
C ALA A 12 -0.01 4.05 -2.66
N MET A 13 0.44 3.37 -3.74
CA MET A 13 0.37 1.91 -3.82
C MET A 13 1.37 1.18 -2.91
N VAL A 14 2.46 1.84 -2.51
CA VAL A 14 3.40 1.29 -1.52
C VAL A 14 2.81 1.29 -0.11
N LEU A 15 1.79 2.14 0.13
CA LEU A 15 1.15 2.34 1.43
C LEU A 15 -0.04 1.41 1.71
N SER A 16 -0.50 0.62 0.72
CA SER A 16 -1.72 -0.21 0.86
C SER A 16 -1.50 -1.59 1.49
N PHE A 17 -0.26 -1.99 1.79
CA PHE A 17 0.00 -3.30 2.41
C PHE A 17 -0.31 -3.36 3.91
N ALA A 18 -0.52 -2.22 4.59
CA ALA A 18 -0.92 -2.20 6.00
C ALA A 18 -2.43 -2.44 6.24
N ALA A 19 -3.22 -2.63 5.19
CA ALA A 19 -4.69 -2.72 5.27
C ALA A 19 -5.27 -4.13 5.42
N CYS A 20 -4.44 -5.20 5.47
CA CYS A 20 -4.95 -6.58 5.54
C CYS A 20 -5.14 -7.14 6.95
N ALA A 21 -4.80 -6.41 8.02
CA ALA A 21 -4.78 -6.94 9.38
C ALA A 21 -6.06 -6.67 10.22
N GLN A 22 -7.26 -6.60 9.62
CA GLN A 22 -8.51 -6.69 10.41
C GLN A 22 -9.65 -7.25 9.58
N LYS A 23 -9.79 -8.58 9.57
CA LYS A 23 -11.07 -9.28 9.37
C LYS A 23 -11.35 -10.10 10.60
N THR A 24 -11.85 -9.48 11.65
CA THR A 24 -12.59 -10.16 12.70
C THR A 24 -13.93 -9.47 12.90
N ASP A 25 -14.97 -10.27 12.63
CA ASP A 25 -16.32 -10.25 13.15
C ASP A 25 -17.26 -9.10 12.84
N SER A 26 -18.25 -9.52 12.08
CA SER A 26 -19.67 -9.16 12.11
C SER A 26 -20.21 -8.26 11.00
N PRO A 27 -21.37 -8.59 10.43
CA PRO A 27 -21.97 -7.86 9.34
C PRO A 27 -22.78 -6.67 9.90
N ASP A 28 -22.10 -5.56 10.20
CA ASP A 28 -22.77 -4.29 10.37
C ASP A 28 -22.05 -3.23 9.53
N ALA A 29 -22.60 -2.99 8.35
CA ALA A 29 -22.06 -2.15 7.29
C ALA A 29 -22.18 -0.64 7.61
N THR A 30 -22.11 -0.22 8.87
CA THR A 30 -22.39 1.16 9.28
C THR A 30 -21.27 1.84 10.10
N LYS A 31 -20.10 1.21 10.29
CA LYS A 31 -18.95 1.90 10.88
C LYS A 31 -17.80 1.99 9.88
N PRO A 32 -17.31 3.20 9.55
CA PRO A 32 -16.04 3.34 8.87
C PRO A 32 -14.96 2.84 9.84
N THR A 33 -14.42 1.65 9.55
CA THR A 33 -13.18 1.22 10.19
C THR A 33 -12.09 2.13 9.66
N GLY A 34 -11.70 3.12 10.46
CA GLY A 34 -10.50 3.90 10.17
C GLY A 34 -9.35 2.92 9.97
N THR A 35 -8.62 3.10 8.90
CA THR A 35 -7.35 2.43 8.65
C THR A 35 -6.34 2.98 9.65
N THR A 36 -6.45 2.56 10.91
CA THR A 36 -5.32 2.64 11.81
C THR A 36 -4.32 1.62 11.29
N GLY A 37 -3.13 2.06 10.96
CA GLY A 37 -1.99 1.18 10.77
C GLY A 37 -1.86 0.20 11.95
N PRO A 38 -1.01 -0.83 11.84
CA PRO A 38 -0.91 -1.89 12.83
C PRO A 38 -0.82 -1.29 14.23
N ASN A 39 -1.78 -1.65 15.09
CA ASN A 39 -1.99 -1.28 16.50
C ASN A 39 -0.94 -0.33 17.08
N THR A 40 -0.94 0.93 16.67
CA THR A 40 -0.27 1.98 17.45
C THR A 40 -0.98 2.00 18.80
N PRO A 41 -0.28 2.04 19.95
CA PRO A 41 -0.92 2.14 21.24
C PRO A 41 -1.94 3.28 21.21
N GLN A 42 -3.22 2.93 21.24
CA GLN A 42 -4.27 3.93 21.22
C GLN A 42 -4.08 4.78 22.47
N LYS A 43 -3.76 6.07 22.32
CA LYS A 43 -3.63 6.99 23.43
C LYS A 43 -4.87 6.89 24.33
N ASP A 44 -4.67 7.00 25.63
CA ASP A 44 -5.77 7.03 26.58
C ASP A 44 -6.82 8.07 26.09
N PRO A 45 -8.10 7.71 25.97
CA PRO A 45 -9.15 8.66 25.61
C PRO A 45 -9.13 9.96 26.44
N ALA A 46 -8.63 9.91 27.69
CA ALA A 46 -8.46 11.09 28.53
C ALA A 46 -7.32 12.02 28.05
N GLU A 47 -6.22 11.46 27.52
CA GLU A 47 -5.13 12.24 26.91
C GLU A 47 -5.59 12.87 25.59
N LEU A 48 -6.32 12.11 24.77
CA LEU A 48 -6.91 12.61 23.53
C LEU A 48 -7.88 13.76 23.80
N HIS A 49 -8.66 13.68 24.87
CA HIS A 49 -9.60 14.73 25.26
C HIS A 49 -8.91 16.05 25.65
N GLU A 50 -7.69 16.02 26.21
CA GLU A 50 -6.91 17.25 26.45
C GLU A 50 -6.33 17.84 25.17
N ILE A 51 -5.93 16.99 24.22
CA ILE A 51 -5.40 17.39 22.91
C ILE A 51 -6.49 18.06 22.08
N TYR A 52 -7.70 17.50 22.06
CA TYR A 52 -8.85 18.01 21.28
C TYR A 52 -9.54 19.23 21.90
N ARG A 53 -9.05 19.76 23.00
CA ARG A 53 -9.52 21.05 23.56
C ARG A 53 -9.13 22.24 22.70
N ARG A 54 -8.18 22.11 21.76
CA ARG A 54 -7.93 23.12 20.74
C ARG A 54 -9.04 23.10 19.72
N GLU A 55 -9.58 24.29 19.42
CA GLU A 55 -10.67 24.44 18.46
C GLU A 55 -10.20 24.21 17.03
N SER A 56 -8.96 24.59 16.68
CA SER A 56 -8.37 24.44 15.34
C SER A 56 -6.85 24.57 15.35
N TYR A 57 -6.18 23.89 14.41
CA TYR A 57 -4.77 24.06 14.09
C TYR A 57 -4.55 24.92 12.84
N THR A 58 -5.62 25.37 12.18
CA THR A 58 -5.56 26.17 10.95
C THR A 58 -5.09 27.59 11.30
N GLY A 59 -4.08 28.06 10.56
CA GLY A 59 -3.47 29.37 10.73
C GLY A 59 -3.54 30.21 9.47
N GLU A 60 -3.37 31.53 9.64
CA GLU A 60 -3.23 32.48 8.55
C GLU A 60 -1.96 32.17 7.73
N LYS A 61 -2.02 32.42 6.42
CA LYS A 61 -0.97 32.09 5.46
C LYS A 61 0.45 32.50 5.91
N ASP A 62 0.61 33.75 6.35
CA ASP A 62 1.93 34.25 6.75
C ASP A 62 2.46 33.55 8.03
N ALA A 63 1.57 33.20 8.94
CA ALA A 63 1.90 32.45 10.16
C ALA A 63 2.32 31.01 9.83
N VAL A 64 1.61 30.34 8.91
CA VAL A 64 1.95 28.98 8.43
C VAL A 64 3.31 28.98 7.75
N LEU A 65 3.57 29.93 6.85
CA LEU A 65 4.87 30.08 6.18
C LEU A 65 6.01 30.36 7.18
N ALA A 66 5.77 31.21 8.17
CA ALA A 66 6.76 31.51 9.21
C ALA A 66 7.06 30.29 10.11
N ALA A 67 6.10 29.39 10.28
CA ALA A 67 6.23 28.18 11.09
C ALA A 67 6.74 26.95 10.29
N ALA A 68 7.01 27.06 9.00
CA ALA A 68 7.36 25.93 8.13
C ALA A 68 8.47 25.04 8.70
N ASP A 69 9.56 25.63 9.15
CA ASP A 69 10.72 24.91 9.72
C ASP A 69 10.60 24.61 11.23
N THR A 70 9.46 24.97 11.84
CA THR A 70 9.25 24.69 13.27
C THR A 70 9.11 23.19 13.48
N VAL A 71 9.93 22.62 14.36
CA VAL A 71 9.85 21.21 14.76
C VAL A 71 8.60 21.02 15.64
N VAL A 72 7.72 20.13 15.18
CA VAL A 72 6.42 19.82 15.82
C VAL A 72 6.38 18.43 16.42
N ALA A 73 7.29 17.54 16.00
CA ALA A 73 7.45 16.25 16.65
C ALA A 73 8.91 15.77 16.52
N THR A 74 9.28 14.86 17.45
CA THR A 74 10.60 14.20 17.42
C THR A 74 10.47 12.70 17.68
N LEU A 75 11.41 11.95 17.10
CA LEU A 75 11.57 10.51 17.27
C LEU A 75 13.07 10.23 17.35
N GLY A 76 13.61 10.07 18.57
CA GLY A 76 15.06 10.06 18.74
C GLY A 76 15.70 11.37 18.24
N ASP A 77 16.61 11.26 17.28
CA ASP A 77 17.26 12.41 16.63
C ASP A 77 16.48 12.95 15.43
N ALA A 78 15.50 12.20 14.92
CA ALA A 78 14.66 12.60 13.80
C ALA A 78 13.67 13.69 14.21
N GLN A 79 13.43 14.64 13.30
CA GLN A 79 12.59 15.81 13.54
C GLN A 79 11.52 15.93 12.45
N LEU A 80 10.27 16.14 12.85
CA LEU A 80 9.16 16.48 11.98
C LEU A 80 8.92 17.98 12.05
N THR A 81 9.07 18.67 10.93
CA THR A 81 8.72 20.10 10.79
C THR A 81 7.26 20.26 10.40
N ASN A 82 6.72 21.49 10.56
CA ASN A 82 5.37 21.79 10.07
C ASN A 82 5.26 21.53 8.56
N SER A 83 6.26 21.88 7.74
CA SER A 83 6.20 21.66 6.30
C SER A 83 6.12 20.18 5.95
N MET A 84 6.92 19.34 6.60
CA MET A 84 6.86 17.89 6.43
C MET A 84 5.54 17.30 6.96
N LEU A 85 5.05 17.81 8.11
CA LEU A 85 3.74 17.39 8.64
C LEU A 85 2.60 17.64 7.66
N HIS A 86 2.60 18.79 6.96
CA HIS A 86 1.62 19.07 5.90
C HIS A 86 1.63 17.98 4.83
N PHE A 87 2.81 17.50 4.44
CA PHE A 87 2.91 16.44 3.44
C PHE A 87 2.17 15.17 3.89
N TYR A 88 2.45 14.69 5.11
CA TYR A 88 1.76 13.53 5.69
C TYR A 88 0.26 13.76 5.88
N TYR A 89 -0.11 14.96 6.32
CA TYR A 89 -1.49 15.34 6.56
C TYR A 89 -2.33 15.30 5.27
N TRP A 90 -1.89 16.01 4.23
CA TRP A 90 -2.62 16.06 2.97
C TRP A 90 -2.59 14.76 2.20
N MET A 91 -1.50 14.01 2.27
CA MET A 91 -1.46 12.63 1.75
C MET A 91 -2.51 11.74 2.43
N GLY A 92 -2.68 11.87 3.73
CA GLY A 92 -3.71 11.16 4.49
C GLY A 92 -5.12 11.54 4.05
N VAL A 93 -5.38 12.83 3.86
CA VAL A 93 -6.67 13.33 3.35
C VAL A 93 -6.96 12.79 1.95
N TYR A 94 -6.01 12.88 1.00
CA TYR A 94 -6.23 12.41 -0.37
C TYR A 94 -6.37 10.89 -0.46
N ASN A 95 -5.63 10.14 0.32
CA ASN A 95 -5.79 8.69 0.40
C ASN A 95 -7.18 8.31 0.90
N PHE A 96 -7.69 9.01 1.91
CA PHE A 96 -9.04 8.82 2.42
C PHE A 96 -10.08 9.13 1.33
N LEU A 97 -9.98 10.29 0.67
CA LEU A 97 -10.89 10.68 -0.40
C LEU A 97 -10.85 9.70 -1.59
N SER A 98 -9.66 9.20 -1.94
CA SER A 98 -9.50 8.20 -3.00
C SER A 98 -10.14 6.86 -2.63
N THR A 99 -9.98 6.42 -1.37
CA THR A 99 -10.53 5.16 -0.88
C THR A 99 -12.06 5.15 -0.88
N TYR A 100 -12.66 6.23 -0.41
CA TYR A 100 -14.13 6.33 -0.31
C TYR A 100 -14.79 6.87 -1.58
N GLY A 101 -14.06 7.64 -2.42
CA GLY A 101 -14.57 8.17 -3.69
C GLY A 101 -15.93 8.82 -3.56
N ASN A 102 -16.90 8.38 -4.37
CA ASN A 102 -18.27 8.89 -4.35
C ASN A 102 -19.05 8.57 -3.05
N TYR A 103 -18.52 7.72 -2.19
CA TYR A 103 -19.14 7.33 -0.91
C TYR A 103 -18.62 8.15 0.29
N VAL A 104 -17.75 9.14 0.07
CA VAL A 104 -17.14 9.95 1.15
C VAL A 104 -18.20 10.59 2.07
N GLY A 105 -19.32 11.06 1.53
CA GLY A 105 -20.42 11.62 2.33
C GLY A 105 -21.06 10.62 3.32
N GLN A 106 -20.93 9.32 3.09
CA GLN A 106 -21.43 8.28 4.02
C GLN A 106 -20.54 8.14 5.26
N THR A 107 -19.30 8.62 5.18
CA THR A 107 -18.38 8.67 6.34
C THR A 107 -18.70 9.82 7.30
N GLY A 108 -19.55 10.75 6.88
CA GLY A 108 -19.84 11.98 7.62
C GLY A 108 -18.92 13.15 7.26
N LEU A 109 -17.93 12.94 6.38
CA LEU A 109 -17.09 14.02 5.85
C LEU A 109 -17.78 14.71 4.67
N ASP A 110 -17.85 16.05 4.73
CA ASP A 110 -18.28 16.91 3.64
C ASP A 110 -17.06 17.65 3.06
N PRO A 111 -16.54 17.23 1.89
CA PRO A 111 -15.32 17.83 1.32
C PRO A 111 -15.48 19.30 0.91
N SER A 112 -16.70 19.85 0.92
CA SER A 112 -16.98 21.27 0.61
C SER A 112 -16.82 22.20 1.82
N LYS A 113 -16.58 21.66 3.01
CA LYS A 113 -16.46 22.42 4.25
C LYS A 113 -15.08 22.29 4.88
N PRO A 114 -14.64 23.29 5.67
CA PRO A 114 -13.39 23.20 6.43
C PRO A 114 -13.37 21.97 7.34
N LEU A 115 -12.22 21.31 7.43
CA LEU A 115 -12.04 20.07 8.20
C LEU A 115 -12.12 20.30 9.72
N ASP A 116 -11.72 21.47 10.19
CA ASP A 116 -11.74 21.87 11.60
C ASP A 116 -13.16 22.26 12.10
N GLU A 117 -14.10 22.52 11.18
CA GLU A 117 -15.48 22.83 11.52
C GLU A 117 -16.40 21.60 11.58
N GLN A 118 -15.92 20.43 11.15
CA GLN A 118 -16.71 19.21 11.02
C GLN A 118 -16.37 18.20 12.12
N LYS A 119 -17.36 17.72 12.87
CA LYS A 119 -17.17 16.63 13.82
C LYS A 119 -16.87 15.30 13.11
N CYS A 120 -15.88 14.58 13.61
CA CYS A 120 -15.58 13.22 13.21
C CYS A 120 -16.12 12.24 14.26
N ALA A 121 -16.93 11.28 13.83
CA ALA A 121 -17.52 10.29 14.75
C ALA A 121 -16.48 9.28 15.30
N SER A 122 -15.30 9.20 14.65
CA SER A 122 -14.29 8.17 14.96
C SER A 122 -13.38 8.54 16.13
N ASN A 123 -13.31 9.84 16.55
CA ASN A 123 -12.30 10.29 17.51
C ASN A 123 -12.74 11.40 18.48
N ASP A 124 -14.04 11.64 18.66
CA ASP A 124 -14.61 12.71 19.50
C ASP A 124 -14.12 14.15 19.18
N GLY A 125 -13.36 14.31 18.09
CA GLY A 125 -12.81 15.56 17.60
C GLY A 125 -13.42 16.01 16.28
N THR A 126 -12.62 16.76 15.48
CA THR A 126 -12.95 17.16 14.14
C THR A 126 -12.26 16.25 13.10
N TRP A 127 -12.65 16.38 11.83
CA TRP A 127 -11.95 15.71 10.73
C TRP A 127 -10.49 16.19 10.63
N GLN A 128 -10.20 17.44 10.98
CA GLN A 128 -8.82 17.93 11.07
C GLN A 128 -8.01 17.13 12.09
N HIS A 129 -8.54 16.91 13.32
CA HIS A 129 -7.88 16.10 14.34
C HIS A 129 -7.67 14.66 13.87
N TYR A 130 -8.66 14.06 13.22
CA TYR A 130 -8.56 12.72 12.66
C TYR A 130 -7.39 12.59 11.68
N PHE A 131 -7.28 13.51 10.72
CA PHE A 131 -6.19 13.48 9.75
C PHE A 131 -4.85 13.87 10.35
N LEU A 132 -4.83 14.74 11.36
CA LEU A 132 -3.61 15.09 12.08
C LEU A 132 -3.05 13.89 12.85
N ASP A 133 -3.89 13.16 13.59
CA ASP A 133 -3.47 11.95 14.27
C ASP A 133 -2.96 10.88 13.29
N ASN A 134 -3.66 10.71 12.18
CA ASN A 134 -3.21 9.79 11.13
C ASN A 134 -1.86 10.20 10.54
N ALA A 135 -1.63 11.50 10.33
CA ALA A 135 -0.36 12.02 9.81
C ALA A 135 0.80 11.78 10.78
N LEU A 136 0.59 12.07 12.07
CA LEU A 136 1.58 11.84 13.13
C LEU A 136 1.90 10.35 13.29
N ASN A 137 0.88 9.50 13.27
CA ASN A 137 1.05 8.04 13.34
C ASN A 137 1.76 7.49 12.09
N ALA A 138 1.43 8.01 10.90
CA ALA A 138 2.10 7.62 9.67
C ALA A 138 3.59 8.01 9.69
N TRP A 139 3.90 9.26 10.11
CA TRP A 139 5.30 9.67 10.27
C TRP A 139 6.03 8.81 11.30
N HIS A 140 5.41 8.53 12.45
CA HIS A 140 5.98 7.64 13.48
C HIS A 140 6.35 6.29 12.89
N TYR A 141 5.39 5.63 12.20
CA TYR A 141 5.60 4.34 11.55
C TYR A 141 6.76 4.38 10.54
N TYR A 142 6.68 5.31 9.57
CA TYR A 142 7.68 5.36 8.50
C TYR A 142 9.06 5.72 9.02
N GLN A 143 9.15 6.67 9.95
CA GLN A 143 10.43 7.08 10.49
C GLN A 143 11.04 5.98 11.36
N ALA A 144 10.27 5.31 12.23
CA ALA A 144 10.78 4.20 13.03
C ALA A 144 11.34 3.05 12.16
N MET A 145 10.62 2.70 11.10
CA MET A 145 11.07 1.67 10.15
C MET A 145 12.30 2.11 9.36
N ALA A 146 12.39 3.39 8.98
CA ALA A 146 13.56 3.94 8.28
C ALA A 146 14.80 3.97 9.19
N GLU A 147 14.66 4.31 10.47
CA GLU A 147 15.75 4.24 11.46
C GLU A 147 16.30 2.81 11.59
N GLU A 148 15.43 1.80 11.61
CA GLU A 148 15.85 0.39 11.64
C GLU A 148 16.50 -0.04 10.31
N CYS A 149 16.00 0.47 9.17
CA CYS A 149 16.63 0.25 7.87
C CYS A 149 18.09 0.72 7.89
N ASP A 150 18.33 1.95 8.36
CA ASP A 150 19.66 2.53 8.46
C ASP A 150 20.53 1.83 9.52
N ALA A 151 19.98 1.55 10.71
CA ALA A 151 20.69 0.85 11.80
C ALA A 151 21.15 -0.56 11.41
N THR A 152 20.36 -1.26 10.62
CA THR A 152 20.65 -2.61 10.14
C THR A 152 21.33 -2.64 8.77
N GLN A 153 21.57 -1.49 8.17
CA GLN A 153 22.13 -1.33 6.81
C GLN A 153 21.36 -2.15 5.76
N THR A 154 20.03 -2.19 5.90
CA THR A 154 19.17 -2.88 4.94
C THR A 154 19.24 -2.18 3.57
N PRO A 155 19.62 -2.87 2.48
CA PRO A 155 19.79 -2.23 1.19
C PRO A 155 18.45 -1.84 0.57
N LEU A 156 18.41 -0.66 -0.08
CA LEU A 156 17.31 -0.32 -0.97
C LEU A 156 17.42 -1.13 -2.27
N SER A 157 16.27 -1.45 -2.88
CA SER A 157 16.24 -2.06 -4.21
C SER A 157 16.89 -1.13 -5.26
N ALA A 158 17.35 -1.72 -6.38
CA ALA A 158 17.92 -0.94 -7.48
C ALA A 158 16.93 0.10 -8.03
N ASP A 159 15.63 -0.23 -8.06
CA ASP A 159 14.58 0.68 -8.53
C ASP A 159 14.40 1.86 -7.57
N TYR A 160 14.45 1.64 -6.25
CA TYR A 160 14.37 2.71 -5.26
C TYR A 160 15.58 3.63 -5.30
N GLN A 161 16.80 3.05 -5.41
CA GLN A 161 18.01 3.83 -5.57
C GLN A 161 17.93 4.72 -6.81
N LYS A 162 17.55 4.16 -7.95
CA LYS A 162 17.37 4.89 -9.19
C LYS A 162 16.32 6.01 -9.06
N ALA A 163 15.16 5.70 -8.46
CA ALA A 163 14.10 6.69 -8.27
C ALA A 163 14.54 7.88 -7.40
N LEU A 164 15.39 7.64 -6.39
CA LEU A 164 15.96 8.71 -5.58
C LEU A 164 17.03 9.52 -6.35
N GLU A 165 17.84 8.85 -7.18
CA GLU A 165 18.84 9.51 -8.03
C GLU A 165 18.23 10.45 -9.07
N THR A 166 17.10 10.05 -9.68
CA THR A 166 16.42 10.83 -10.75
C THR A 166 15.32 11.74 -10.21
N PHE A 167 15.03 11.72 -8.90
CA PHE A 167 13.86 12.38 -8.30
C PHE A 167 13.67 13.85 -8.74
N TYR A 168 14.70 14.66 -8.62
CA TYR A 168 14.59 16.09 -8.95
C TYR A 168 14.48 16.35 -10.46
N ASP A 169 15.10 15.51 -11.29
CA ASP A 169 14.99 15.61 -12.75
C ASP A 169 13.57 15.25 -13.20
N ASP A 170 13.04 14.12 -12.71
CA ASP A 170 11.68 13.64 -13.02
C ASP A 170 10.62 14.64 -12.54
N MET A 171 10.77 15.17 -11.33
CA MET A 171 9.85 16.18 -10.78
C MET A 171 9.94 17.52 -11.54
N THR A 172 11.12 17.90 -12.02
CA THR A 172 11.30 19.11 -12.84
C THR A 172 10.59 18.94 -14.19
N GLU A 173 10.69 17.76 -14.81
CA GLU A 173 9.97 17.46 -16.06
C GLU A 173 8.45 17.48 -15.83
N SER A 174 7.98 16.81 -14.76
CA SER A 174 6.57 16.81 -14.38
C SER A 174 6.02 18.22 -14.14
N ALA A 175 6.75 19.08 -13.42
CA ALA A 175 6.35 20.47 -13.19
C ALA A 175 6.18 21.23 -14.52
N LYS A 176 7.13 21.08 -15.46
CA LYS A 176 7.06 21.71 -16.79
C LYS A 176 5.87 21.21 -17.61
N GLU A 177 5.65 19.90 -17.65
CA GLU A 177 4.53 19.29 -18.37
C GLU A 177 3.18 19.81 -17.86
N ASN A 178 3.08 19.99 -16.54
CA ASN A 178 1.87 20.50 -15.86
C ASN A 178 1.81 22.03 -15.80
N LYS A 179 2.79 22.74 -16.41
CA LYS A 179 2.84 24.21 -16.53
C LYS A 179 3.01 24.94 -15.19
N PHE A 180 3.75 24.37 -14.29
CA PHE A 180 4.19 25.02 -13.07
C PHE A 180 5.57 25.65 -13.23
N ASP A 181 5.80 26.75 -12.52
CA ASP A 181 7.08 27.49 -12.56
C ASP A 181 8.20 26.77 -11.81
N SER A 182 7.85 25.89 -10.85
CA SER A 182 8.82 25.11 -10.07
C SER A 182 8.17 23.83 -9.53
N ILE A 183 9.01 22.90 -9.02
CA ILE A 183 8.54 21.73 -8.27
C ILE A 183 7.74 22.19 -7.04
N ASP A 184 8.25 23.14 -6.27
CA ASP A 184 7.58 23.64 -5.06
C ASP A 184 6.19 24.22 -5.39
N ALA A 185 6.08 25.03 -6.46
CA ALA A 185 4.80 25.57 -6.90
C ALA A 185 3.78 24.47 -7.27
N MET A 186 4.27 23.35 -7.81
CA MET A 186 3.43 22.21 -8.15
C MET A 186 2.91 21.50 -6.89
N ILE A 187 3.81 21.14 -5.96
CA ILE A 187 3.42 20.38 -4.77
C ILE A 187 2.60 21.19 -3.77
N GLN A 188 2.85 22.50 -3.65
CA GLN A 188 2.10 23.41 -2.78
C GLN A 188 0.62 23.51 -3.15
N THR A 189 0.25 23.21 -4.39
CA THR A 189 -1.15 23.18 -4.81
C THR A 189 -1.97 22.15 -4.03
N ASP A 190 -1.34 21.02 -3.69
CA ASP A 190 -2.04 19.89 -3.10
C ASP A 190 -1.59 19.59 -1.65
N MET A 191 -0.33 19.93 -1.29
CA MET A 191 0.28 19.52 -0.02
C MET A 191 0.45 20.66 0.99
N GLY A 192 -0.03 21.87 0.67
CA GLY A 192 0.07 23.02 1.56
C GLY A 192 1.15 24.01 1.16
N ILE A 193 0.92 25.29 1.50
CA ILE A 193 1.69 26.43 1.03
C ILE A 193 3.14 26.46 1.52
N CYS A 194 3.47 25.75 2.61
CA CYS A 194 4.81 25.71 3.19
C CYS A 194 5.62 24.48 2.79
N THR A 195 5.05 23.55 1.98
CA THR A 195 5.75 22.34 1.55
C THR A 195 6.77 22.63 0.46
N THR A 196 7.85 21.85 0.44
CA THR A 196 8.95 21.99 -0.51
C THR A 196 9.26 20.66 -1.22
N SER A 197 9.99 20.76 -2.32
CA SER A 197 10.55 19.58 -3.01
C SER A 197 11.47 18.76 -2.12
N LYS A 198 12.11 19.39 -1.13
CA LYS A 198 12.92 18.70 -0.12
C LYS A 198 12.04 17.83 0.79
N ASP A 199 10.88 18.33 1.23
CA ASP A 199 9.94 17.55 2.06
C ASP A 199 9.43 16.33 1.29
N TYR A 200 9.13 16.51 0.01
CA TYR A 200 8.71 15.40 -0.84
C TYR A 200 9.83 14.36 -1.05
N TYR A 201 11.05 14.81 -1.28
CA TYR A 201 12.20 13.91 -1.37
C TYR A 201 12.37 13.08 -0.08
N LEU A 202 12.38 13.75 1.08
CA LEU A 202 12.53 13.09 2.38
C LEU A 202 11.38 12.12 2.67
N TYR A 203 10.14 12.50 2.35
CA TYR A 203 8.98 11.59 2.44
C TYR A 203 9.19 10.32 1.60
N THR A 204 9.65 10.48 0.36
CA THR A 204 9.91 9.38 -0.58
C THR A 204 11.05 8.49 -0.08
N GLU A 205 12.17 9.07 0.33
CA GLU A 205 13.32 8.34 0.86
C GLU A 205 12.95 7.54 2.11
N THR A 206 12.27 8.18 3.07
CA THR A 206 11.79 7.54 4.30
C THR A 206 10.83 6.38 3.98
N GLY A 207 9.92 6.58 3.02
CA GLY A 207 9.00 5.53 2.56
C GLY A 207 9.73 4.33 1.95
N TYR A 208 10.74 4.55 1.12
CA TYR A 208 11.53 3.46 0.52
C TYR A 208 12.36 2.69 1.56
N LYS A 209 12.97 3.39 2.52
CA LYS A 209 13.67 2.76 3.64
C LYS A 209 12.72 1.92 4.48
N ALA A 210 11.58 2.49 4.87
CA ALA A 210 10.57 1.79 5.66
C ALA A 210 10.06 0.53 4.96
N HIS A 211 9.77 0.62 3.65
CA HIS A 211 9.32 -0.53 2.87
C HIS A 211 10.42 -1.59 2.73
N SER A 212 11.67 -1.18 2.52
CA SER A 212 12.79 -2.13 2.43
C SER A 212 12.99 -2.90 3.74
N TYR A 213 12.86 -2.21 4.88
CA TYR A 213 12.96 -2.85 6.19
C TYR A 213 11.73 -3.73 6.50
N PHE A 214 10.52 -3.29 6.13
CA PHE A 214 9.32 -4.13 6.23
C PHE A 214 9.47 -5.44 5.45
N ASN A 215 9.95 -5.37 4.21
CA ASN A 215 10.19 -6.55 3.40
C ASN A 215 11.20 -7.50 4.07
N LYS A 216 12.27 -6.96 4.65
CA LYS A 216 13.22 -7.77 5.43
C LYS A 216 12.53 -8.50 6.56
N LEU A 217 11.74 -7.79 7.39
CA LEU A 217 10.99 -8.40 8.50
C LEU A 217 10.03 -9.49 7.98
N PHE A 218 9.31 -9.19 6.90
CA PHE A 218 8.34 -10.11 6.31
C PHE A 218 9.00 -11.41 5.80
N TYR A 219 10.13 -11.30 5.11
CA TYR A 219 10.84 -12.47 4.59
C TYR A 219 11.63 -13.25 5.65
N GLU A 220 11.83 -12.68 6.84
CA GLU A 220 12.42 -13.37 7.99
C GLU A 220 11.39 -14.17 8.81
N ILE A 221 10.08 -14.07 8.49
CA ILE A 221 9.02 -14.82 9.17
C ILE A 221 9.07 -16.29 8.75
N GLU A 222 9.27 -17.15 9.71
CA GLU A 222 9.26 -18.60 9.52
C GLU A 222 8.00 -19.23 10.13
N ILE A 223 7.10 -19.73 9.28
CA ILE A 223 5.90 -20.46 9.71
C ILE A 223 6.15 -21.95 9.60
N THR A 224 6.14 -22.66 10.74
CA THR A 224 6.33 -24.10 10.81
C THR A 224 5.01 -24.86 10.77
N ASP A 225 5.02 -26.14 10.34
CA ASP A 225 3.83 -27.00 10.33
C ASP A 225 3.16 -27.08 11.71
N LYS A 226 3.97 -27.08 12.78
CA LYS A 226 3.44 -27.06 14.14
C LYS A 226 2.66 -25.80 14.45
N MET A 227 3.13 -24.64 13.98
CA MET A 227 2.42 -23.37 14.17
C MET A 227 1.10 -23.37 13.41
N LEU A 228 1.06 -23.91 12.19
CA LEU A 228 -0.17 -24.08 11.42
C LEU A 228 -1.20 -24.95 12.16
N GLU A 229 -0.75 -26.09 12.70
CA GLU A 229 -1.60 -26.99 13.46
C GLU A 229 -2.12 -26.34 14.75
N ASP A 230 -1.25 -25.69 15.52
CA ASP A 230 -1.61 -25.03 16.78
C ASP A 230 -2.63 -23.89 16.49
N TYR A 231 -2.39 -23.08 15.47
CA TYR A 231 -3.29 -21.99 15.04
C TYR A 231 -4.64 -22.55 14.61
N PHE A 232 -4.65 -23.60 13.78
CA PHE A 232 -5.89 -24.22 13.34
C PHE A 232 -6.71 -24.73 14.53
N VAL A 233 -6.12 -25.40 15.51
CA VAL A 233 -6.80 -25.92 16.70
C VAL A 233 -7.38 -24.79 17.54
N GLU A 234 -6.63 -23.71 17.74
CA GLU A 234 -7.07 -22.54 18.50
C GLU A 234 -8.25 -21.82 17.83
N HIS A 235 -8.26 -21.75 16.49
CA HIS A 235 -9.23 -20.98 15.71
C HIS A 235 -10.23 -21.84 14.95
N GLU A 236 -10.33 -23.15 15.23
CA GLU A 236 -11.17 -24.11 14.49
C GLU A 236 -12.62 -23.65 14.33
N ALA A 237 -13.21 -23.08 15.38
CA ALA A 237 -14.60 -22.64 15.34
C ALA A 237 -14.82 -21.44 14.38
N SER A 238 -13.92 -20.47 14.38
CA SER A 238 -14.00 -19.28 13.51
C SER A 238 -13.66 -19.63 12.05
N LEU A 239 -12.69 -20.50 11.84
CA LEU A 239 -12.34 -21.02 10.52
C LEU A 239 -13.51 -21.80 9.91
N ALA A 240 -14.18 -22.64 10.70
CA ALA A 240 -15.34 -23.42 10.25
C ALA A 240 -16.53 -22.54 9.83
N VAL A 241 -16.77 -21.40 10.50
CA VAL A 241 -17.77 -20.40 10.09
C VAL A 241 -17.49 -19.88 8.68
N ASN A 242 -16.21 -19.70 8.33
CA ASN A 242 -15.76 -19.28 7.00
C ASN A 242 -15.66 -20.48 6.01
N GLY A 243 -16.10 -21.68 6.39
CA GLY A 243 -16.04 -22.86 5.55
C GLY A 243 -14.65 -23.50 5.42
N ILE A 244 -13.72 -23.12 6.30
CA ILE A 244 -12.34 -23.63 6.30
C ILE A 244 -12.21 -24.73 7.34
N THR A 245 -11.92 -25.94 6.87
CA THR A 245 -11.73 -27.15 7.68
C THR A 245 -10.57 -27.95 7.10
N LYS A 246 -10.06 -28.92 7.84
CA LYS A 246 -9.06 -29.86 7.31
C LYS A 246 -9.56 -30.72 6.14
N LYS A 247 -10.84 -30.64 5.80
CA LYS A 247 -11.47 -31.35 4.67
C LYS A 247 -11.85 -30.42 3.53
N SER A 248 -11.44 -29.16 3.55
CA SER A 248 -11.81 -28.16 2.53
C SER A 248 -11.15 -28.38 1.17
N GLY A 249 -10.27 -29.37 1.04
CA GLY A 249 -9.50 -29.64 -0.19
C GLY A 249 -8.25 -28.77 -0.31
N ASP A 250 -7.74 -28.67 -1.53
CA ASP A 250 -6.51 -27.95 -1.83
C ASP A 250 -6.78 -26.68 -2.62
N CYS A 251 -5.91 -25.70 -2.48
CA CYS A 251 -5.78 -24.54 -3.36
C CYS A 251 -4.50 -24.66 -4.20
N CYS A 252 -4.44 -23.87 -5.27
CA CYS A 252 -3.34 -23.87 -6.21
C CYS A 252 -2.56 -22.54 -6.13
N SER A 253 -1.30 -22.59 -6.53
CA SER A 253 -0.48 -21.42 -6.79
C SER A 253 0.04 -21.46 -8.22
N VAL A 254 -0.01 -20.33 -8.92
CA VAL A 254 0.49 -20.19 -10.29
C VAL A 254 1.29 -18.91 -10.44
N ARG A 255 2.25 -18.91 -11.36
CA ARG A 255 2.80 -17.70 -11.94
C ARG A 255 2.29 -17.52 -13.35
N HIS A 256 2.11 -16.27 -13.77
CA HIS A 256 1.78 -16.02 -15.17
C HIS A 256 2.41 -14.73 -15.70
N ILE A 257 2.55 -14.69 -17.04
CA ILE A 257 2.96 -13.50 -17.77
C ILE A 257 1.84 -13.19 -18.75
N LEU A 258 1.20 -12.03 -18.60
CA LEU A 258 0.20 -11.56 -19.56
C LEU A 258 0.88 -10.78 -20.67
N ILE A 259 0.66 -11.22 -21.91
CA ILE A 259 0.92 -10.44 -23.10
C ILE A 259 -0.42 -9.94 -23.62
N GLU A 260 -0.67 -8.64 -23.46
CA GLU A 260 -1.94 -8.03 -23.86
C GLU A 260 -2.10 -8.03 -25.39
N VAL A 261 -3.34 -8.28 -25.82
CA VAL A 261 -3.70 -8.09 -27.23
C VAL A 261 -4.02 -6.62 -27.48
N ASP A 262 -3.59 -6.07 -28.62
CA ASP A 262 -3.94 -4.70 -29.02
C ASP A 262 -5.46 -4.43 -28.93
N THR A 263 -5.81 -3.20 -28.59
CA THR A 263 -7.19 -2.76 -28.34
C THR A 263 -8.14 -3.01 -29.52
N LYS A 264 -7.62 -3.08 -30.75
CA LYS A 264 -8.40 -3.37 -31.97
C LYS A 264 -8.81 -4.84 -32.08
N LYS A 265 -8.05 -5.74 -31.44
CA LYS A 265 -8.32 -7.19 -31.38
C LYS A 265 -8.59 -7.82 -32.74
N THR A 266 -7.85 -7.40 -33.75
CA THR A 266 -7.91 -8.04 -35.11
C THR A 266 -7.26 -9.42 -35.08
N ALA A 267 -7.48 -10.23 -36.14
CA ALA A 267 -6.83 -11.53 -36.25
C ALA A 267 -5.30 -11.43 -36.24
N ASP A 268 -4.77 -10.37 -36.87
CA ASP A 268 -3.32 -10.11 -36.91
C ASP A 268 -2.79 -9.70 -35.53
N ASP A 269 -3.55 -8.95 -34.77
CA ASP A 269 -3.15 -8.56 -33.39
C ASP A 269 -3.10 -9.79 -32.48
N TRP A 270 -4.07 -10.68 -32.58
CA TRP A 270 -4.07 -11.94 -31.84
C TRP A 270 -2.89 -12.85 -32.22
N GLU A 271 -2.53 -12.91 -33.50
CA GLU A 271 -1.40 -13.73 -33.95
C GLU A 271 -0.07 -13.13 -33.45
N LYS A 272 0.10 -11.81 -33.51
CA LYS A 272 1.27 -11.13 -32.92
C LYS A 272 1.40 -11.39 -31.42
N CYS A 273 0.31 -11.19 -30.67
CA CYS A 273 0.26 -11.48 -29.24
C CYS A 273 0.67 -12.92 -28.93
N ARG A 274 0.14 -13.90 -29.69
CA ARG A 274 0.49 -15.31 -29.57
C ARG A 274 1.97 -15.57 -29.84
N GLN A 275 2.53 -14.96 -30.92
CA GLN A 275 3.95 -15.12 -31.27
C GLN A 275 4.87 -14.51 -30.23
N GLU A 276 4.51 -13.36 -29.64
CA GLU A 276 5.27 -12.75 -28.58
C GLU A 276 5.26 -13.60 -27.29
N ALA A 277 4.09 -14.09 -26.88
CA ALA A 277 3.98 -15.03 -25.75
C ALA A 277 4.79 -16.31 -26.00
N GLN A 278 4.72 -16.90 -27.20
CA GLN A 278 5.50 -18.09 -27.54
C GLN A 278 7.01 -17.80 -27.51
N LYS A 279 7.45 -16.65 -28.02
CA LYS A 279 8.85 -16.25 -28.00
C LYS A 279 9.39 -16.14 -26.58
N LEU A 280 8.62 -15.54 -25.66
CA LEU A 280 9.02 -15.44 -24.26
C LEU A 280 9.05 -16.81 -23.57
N LEU A 281 8.08 -17.67 -23.84
CA LEU A 281 8.08 -19.04 -23.36
C LEU A 281 9.32 -19.81 -23.86
N ASP A 282 9.63 -19.72 -25.16
CA ASP A 282 10.82 -20.36 -25.75
C ASP A 282 12.12 -19.79 -25.15
N GLN A 283 12.17 -18.49 -24.87
CA GLN A 283 13.31 -17.84 -24.20
C GLN A 283 13.52 -18.42 -22.78
N TRP A 284 12.45 -18.54 -21.99
CA TRP A 284 12.51 -19.13 -20.67
C TRP A 284 12.99 -20.59 -20.72
N LEU A 285 12.42 -21.39 -21.64
CA LEU A 285 12.79 -22.81 -21.84
C LEU A 285 14.24 -23.01 -22.32
N ALA A 286 14.78 -22.04 -23.06
CA ALA A 286 16.17 -22.08 -23.50
C ALA A 286 17.16 -21.62 -22.41
N GLY A 287 16.69 -21.02 -21.33
CA GLY A 287 17.46 -20.61 -20.17
C GLY A 287 17.44 -21.66 -19.04
N ASP A 288 17.37 -21.19 -17.80
CA ASP A 288 17.38 -22.07 -16.62
C ASP A 288 16.06 -22.84 -16.44
N ALA A 289 14.96 -22.36 -17.03
CA ALA A 289 13.60 -22.92 -16.96
C ALA A 289 13.13 -23.24 -15.53
N THR A 290 13.57 -22.42 -14.55
CA THR A 290 13.17 -22.50 -13.14
C THR A 290 12.01 -21.57 -12.84
N GLU A 291 11.33 -21.78 -11.70
CA GLU A 291 10.31 -20.86 -11.22
C GLU A 291 10.86 -19.45 -10.97
N ASP A 292 12.07 -19.33 -10.41
CA ASP A 292 12.72 -18.05 -10.16
C ASP A 292 13.01 -17.28 -11.47
N SER A 293 13.52 -17.98 -12.49
CA SER A 293 13.73 -17.36 -13.81
C SER A 293 12.42 -16.97 -14.49
N PHE A 294 11.33 -17.71 -14.25
CA PHE A 294 9.98 -17.33 -14.70
C PHE A 294 9.48 -16.09 -13.99
N ALA A 295 9.68 -16.02 -12.67
CA ALA A 295 9.30 -14.85 -11.87
C ALA A 295 10.04 -13.58 -12.35
N GLN A 296 11.34 -13.70 -12.64
CA GLN A 296 12.10 -12.57 -13.19
C GLN A 296 11.55 -12.12 -14.54
N LEU A 297 11.26 -13.06 -15.44
CA LEU A 297 10.68 -12.77 -16.74
C LEU A 297 9.29 -12.11 -16.61
N ALA A 298 8.49 -12.53 -15.62
CA ALA A 298 7.20 -11.93 -15.34
C ALA A 298 7.33 -10.46 -14.87
N LYS A 299 8.29 -10.15 -13.98
CA LYS A 299 8.58 -8.77 -13.55
C LYS A 299 8.94 -7.87 -14.73
N GLU A 300 9.67 -8.37 -15.69
CA GLU A 300 10.13 -7.61 -16.86
C GLU A 300 9.01 -7.42 -17.90
N HIS A 301 8.27 -8.46 -18.22
CA HIS A 301 7.44 -8.52 -19.43
C HIS A 301 5.93 -8.61 -19.18
N SER A 302 5.45 -8.97 -17.97
CA SER A 302 4.01 -9.09 -17.75
C SER A 302 3.31 -7.73 -17.84
N ALA A 303 2.17 -7.71 -18.52
CA ALA A 303 1.24 -6.58 -18.54
C ALA A 303 0.21 -6.64 -17.41
N ASP A 304 0.21 -7.73 -16.58
CA ASP A 304 -0.72 -7.86 -15.47
C ASP A 304 -0.27 -7.03 -14.25
N PRO A 305 -0.95 -5.92 -13.91
CA PRO A 305 -0.54 -5.06 -12.80
C PRO A 305 -0.74 -5.73 -11.43
N GLY A 306 -1.60 -6.76 -11.36
CA GLY A 306 -1.97 -7.41 -10.10
C GLY A 306 -0.91 -8.39 -9.57
N SER A 307 -0.07 -8.94 -10.47
CA SER A 307 0.93 -9.93 -10.08
C SER A 307 2.34 -9.66 -10.60
N LYS A 308 2.51 -8.69 -11.50
CA LYS A 308 3.82 -8.37 -12.09
C LYS A 308 4.90 -8.14 -11.03
N GLY A 309 4.60 -7.34 -10.00
CA GLY A 309 5.54 -7.02 -8.91
C GLY A 309 6.03 -8.25 -8.17
N GLU A 310 5.15 -9.24 -7.99
CA GLU A 310 5.41 -10.52 -7.32
C GLU A 310 5.91 -11.62 -8.30
N GLY A 311 6.39 -11.22 -9.47
CA GLY A 311 6.88 -12.17 -10.48
C GLY A 311 5.76 -13.05 -11.04
N GLY A 312 4.58 -12.47 -11.24
CA GLY A 312 3.42 -13.13 -11.81
C GLY A 312 2.68 -14.08 -10.87
N LEU A 313 2.97 -14.08 -9.56
CA LEU A 313 2.45 -15.05 -8.60
C LEU A 313 1.01 -14.73 -8.16
N TYR A 314 0.16 -15.75 -8.20
CA TYR A 314 -1.14 -15.83 -7.51
C TYR A 314 -1.20 -17.09 -6.67
N THR A 315 -1.62 -16.97 -5.42
CA THR A 315 -1.72 -18.05 -4.43
C THR A 315 -3.17 -18.26 -3.97
N GLY A 316 -3.44 -19.36 -3.29
CA GLY A 316 -4.75 -19.62 -2.69
C GLY A 316 -5.88 -19.81 -3.71
N LEU A 317 -5.57 -20.19 -4.95
CA LEU A 317 -6.52 -20.27 -6.05
C LEU A 317 -7.42 -21.51 -5.93
N THR A 318 -8.72 -21.30 -6.08
CA THR A 318 -9.73 -22.36 -6.07
C THR A 318 -10.70 -22.19 -7.26
N ASP A 319 -11.64 -23.10 -7.40
CA ASP A 319 -12.74 -22.98 -8.36
C ASP A 319 -13.64 -21.76 -8.13
N LYS A 320 -13.62 -21.19 -6.91
CA LYS A 320 -14.37 -19.99 -6.51
C LYS A 320 -13.62 -18.67 -6.81
N THR A 321 -12.34 -18.75 -7.15
CA THR A 321 -11.53 -17.54 -7.44
C THR A 321 -12.08 -16.83 -8.68
N SER A 322 -12.18 -15.49 -8.62
CA SER A 322 -12.81 -14.67 -9.66
C SER A 322 -11.86 -14.37 -10.81
N PHE A 323 -11.43 -15.39 -11.53
CA PHE A 323 -10.68 -15.28 -12.79
C PHE A 323 -11.53 -15.68 -14.00
N VAL A 324 -11.09 -15.30 -15.20
CA VAL A 324 -11.70 -15.75 -16.47
C VAL A 324 -11.61 -17.26 -16.60
N GLN A 325 -12.61 -17.86 -17.24
CA GLN A 325 -12.79 -19.30 -17.21
C GLN A 325 -11.59 -20.07 -17.80
N GLU A 326 -11.01 -19.57 -18.88
CA GLU A 326 -9.88 -20.22 -19.57
C GLU A 326 -8.63 -20.29 -18.65
N PHE A 327 -8.41 -19.25 -17.83
CA PHE A 327 -7.33 -19.22 -16.85
C PHE A 327 -7.60 -20.23 -15.71
N LYS A 328 -8.86 -20.29 -15.23
CA LYS A 328 -9.29 -21.25 -14.22
C LYS A 328 -9.18 -22.69 -14.70
N ASP A 329 -9.66 -22.98 -15.90
CA ASP A 329 -9.62 -24.33 -16.48
C ASP A 329 -8.19 -24.86 -16.56
N TRP A 330 -7.21 -23.97 -16.81
CA TRP A 330 -5.82 -24.38 -16.90
C TRP A 330 -5.27 -24.79 -15.54
N TYR A 331 -5.42 -24.00 -14.46
CA TYR A 331 -4.84 -24.38 -13.17
C TYR A 331 -5.66 -25.44 -12.41
N LEU A 332 -6.94 -25.62 -12.74
CA LEU A 332 -7.79 -26.66 -12.17
C LEU A 332 -7.73 -27.98 -12.97
N GLU A 333 -6.94 -28.05 -14.03
CA GLU A 333 -6.81 -29.28 -14.80
C GLU A 333 -6.29 -30.41 -13.92
N LYS A 334 -7.01 -31.56 -13.99
CA LYS A 334 -6.69 -32.72 -13.17
C LYS A 334 -5.26 -33.23 -13.49
N ASP A 335 -4.58 -33.65 -12.44
CA ASP A 335 -3.22 -34.20 -12.49
C ASP A 335 -2.12 -33.19 -12.88
N ARG A 336 -2.39 -31.87 -12.87
CA ARG A 336 -1.39 -30.82 -13.03
C ARG A 336 -0.35 -30.87 -11.90
N LYS A 337 0.91 -30.69 -12.25
CA LYS A 337 2.03 -30.81 -11.30
C LYS A 337 2.84 -29.52 -11.26
N ALA A 338 3.47 -29.27 -10.12
CA ALA A 338 4.45 -28.20 -9.99
C ALA A 338 5.51 -28.31 -11.12
N GLY A 339 5.78 -27.18 -11.78
CA GLY A 339 6.63 -27.10 -12.96
C GLY A 339 5.91 -27.25 -14.29
N ASP A 340 4.62 -27.60 -14.33
CA ASP A 340 3.85 -27.59 -15.57
C ASP A 340 3.67 -26.15 -16.07
N TYR A 341 3.78 -25.97 -17.38
CA TYR A 341 3.64 -24.66 -18.02
C TYR A 341 2.82 -24.76 -19.31
N GLY A 342 2.38 -23.62 -19.81
CA GLY A 342 1.61 -23.58 -21.06
C GLY A 342 1.17 -22.17 -21.46
N LEU A 343 0.53 -22.08 -22.62
CA LEU A 343 -0.09 -20.86 -23.12
C LEU A 343 -1.61 -20.95 -23.00
N VAL A 344 -2.22 -19.93 -22.41
CA VAL A 344 -3.67 -19.79 -22.27
C VAL A 344 -4.12 -18.52 -22.98
N LYS A 345 -5.10 -18.63 -23.86
CA LYS A 345 -5.74 -17.49 -24.50
C LYS A 345 -6.96 -17.06 -23.68
N THR A 346 -7.04 -15.79 -23.34
CA THR A 346 -8.21 -15.18 -22.68
C THR A 346 -8.69 -13.97 -23.48
N SER A 347 -9.71 -13.28 -22.98
CA SER A 347 -10.18 -12.02 -23.57
C SER A 347 -9.18 -10.85 -23.43
N TYR A 348 -8.16 -10.97 -22.58
CA TYR A 348 -7.13 -9.96 -22.36
C TYR A 348 -5.92 -10.12 -23.29
N GLY A 349 -5.59 -11.35 -23.66
CA GLY A 349 -4.41 -11.67 -24.45
C GLY A 349 -4.00 -13.13 -24.28
N TYR A 350 -2.71 -13.38 -24.39
CA TYR A 350 -2.11 -14.67 -24.07
C TYR A 350 -1.40 -14.62 -22.72
N HIS A 351 -1.69 -15.59 -21.89
CA HIS A 351 -1.00 -15.84 -20.63
C HIS A 351 0.00 -16.97 -20.81
N ILE A 352 1.25 -16.72 -20.46
CA ILE A 352 2.23 -17.79 -20.25
C ILE A 352 2.01 -18.21 -18.80
N MET A 353 1.69 -19.48 -18.57
CA MET A 353 1.34 -20.02 -17.25
C MET A 353 2.45 -20.93 -16.75
N TYR A 354 2.72 -20.86 -15.46
CA TYR A 354 3.57 -21.80 -14.73
C TYR A 354 2.84 -22.23 -13.45
N PHE A 355 2.76 -23.53 -13.20
CA PHE A 355 2.09 -24.10 -12.04
C PHE A 355 3.08 -24.26 -10.89
N SER A 356 2.92 -23.48 -9.83
CA SER A 356 3.84 -23.51 -8.67
C SER A 356 3.54 -24.66 -7.71
N GLY A 357 2.27 -25.10 -7.63
CA GLY A 357 1.89 -26.24 -6.81
C GLY A 357 0.49 -26.15 -6.20
N THR A 358 0.23 -27.05 -5.25
CA THR A 358 -0.99 -27.10 -4.43
C THR A 358 -0.63 -27.23 -2.97
N GLU A 359 -1.47 -26.72 -2.11
CA GLU A 359 -1.42 -26.94 -0.66
C GLU A 359 -2.85 -27.02 -0.09
N PRO A 360 -3.06 -27.68 1.09
CA PRO A 360 -4.35 -27.68 1.75
C PRO A 360 -4.87 -26.27 2.04
N ILE A 361 -6.12 -26.00 1.72
CA ILE A 361 -6.74 -24.68 1.95
C ILE A 361 -6.59 -24.22 3.40
N TRP A 362 -6.72 -25.13 4.38
CA TRP A 362 -6.58 -24.76 5.79
C TRP A 362 -5.15 -24.33 6.16
N GLU A 363 -4.13 -24.98 5.58
CA GLU A 363 -2.71 -24.57 5.77
C GLU A 363 -2.43 -23.21 5.18
N TYR A 364 -2.89 -22.99 3.94
CA TYR A 364 -2.80 -21.70 3.28
C TYR A 364 -3.40 -20.58 4.14
N TYR A 365 -4.64 -20.73 4.60
CA TYR A 365 -5.30 -19.72 5.43
C TYR A 365 -4.62 -19.49 6.77
N CYS A 366 -4.22 -20.55 7.45
CA CYS A 366 -3.49 -20.42 8.72
C CYS A 366 -2.14 -19.75 8.52
N ARG A 367 -1.44 -20.03 7.40
CA ARG A 367 -0.18 -19.39 7.05
C ARG A 367 -0.36 -17.90 6.81
N GLU A 368 -1.36 -17.50 6.03
CA GLU A 368 -1.67 -16.09 5.79
C GLU A 368 -1.94 -15.35 7.11
N CYS A 369 -2.84 -15.89 7.95
CA CYS A 369 -3.16 -15.29 9.25
C CYS A 369 -1.92 -15.16 10.17
N LEU A 370 -1.12 -16.23 10.28
CA LEU A 370 0.08 -16.22 11.11
C LEU A 370 1.14 -15.26 10.58
N THR A 371 1.29 -15.17 9.25
CA THR A 371 2.21 -14.21 8.62
C THR A 371 1.77 -12.77 8.91
N ASP A 372 0.48 -12.48 8.79
CA ASP A 372 -0.09 -11.16 9.11
C ASP A 372 0.13 -10.81 10.60
N GLU A 373 -0.17 -11.74 11.52
CA GLU A 373 0.01 -11.52 12.96
C GLU A 373 1.48 -11.30 13.32
N GLN A 374 2.39 -12.13 12.81
CA GLN A 374 3.81 -11.98 13.10
C GLN A 374 4.42 -10.73 12.47
N SER A 375 3.95 -10.34 11.27
CA SER A 375 4.36 -9.09 10.63
C SER A 375 3.93 -7.90 11.46
N ALA A 376 2.67 -7.90 11.93
CA ALA A 376 2.15 -6.85 12.79
C ALA A 376 2.93 -6.77 14.12
N ASP A 377 3.21 -7.90 14.75
CA ASP A 377 3.99 -7.97 15.98
C ASP A 377 5.43 -7.47 15.79
N ALA A 378 6.07 -7.84 14.68
CA ALA A 378 7.42 -7.38 14.35
C ALA A 378 7.46 -5.86 14.14
N VAL A 379 6.50 -5.31 13.41
CA VAL A 379 6.34 -3.87 13.19
C VAL A 379 6.05 -3.14 14.51
N ASN A 380 5.13 -3.64 15.33
CA ASN A 380 4.80 -3.04 16.63
C ASN A 380 6.03 -2.94 17.54
N LYS A 381 6.86 -3.98 17.59
CA LYS A 381 8.13 -3.96 18.35
C LYS A 381 9.09 -2.88 17.87
N VAL A 382 9.12 -2.61 16.57
CA VAL A 382 9.92 -1.51 16.02
C VAL A 382 9.33 -0.17 16.46
N ILE A 383 8.03 0.03 16.32
CA ILE A 383 7.35 1.29 16.71
C ILE A 383 7.54 1.56 18.20
N GLU A 384 7.36 0.56 19.07
CA GLU A 384 7.51 0.69 20.53
C GLU A 384 8.94 1.06 20.95
N LYS A 385 9.95 0.74 20.15
CA LYS A 385 11.35 1.10 20.41
C LYS A 385 11.59 2.61 20.29
N TYR A 386 10.77 3.31 19.52
CA TYR A 386 10.94 4.72 19.19
C TYR A 386 9.79 5.56 19.74
N GLU A 387 10.06 6.32 20.80
CA GLU A 387 9.05 7.19 21.42
C GLU A 387 8.77 8.44 20.57
N LEU A 388 7.51 8.61 20.16
CA LEU A 388 7.04 9.81 19.48
C LEU A 388 6.73 10.91 20.51
N LYS A 389 7.37 12.08 20.38
CA LYS A 389 7.10 13.28 21.18
C LYS A 389 6.52 14.36 20.29
N VAL A 390 5.32 14.85 20.60
CA VAL A 390 4.59 15.84 19.80
C VAL A 390 4.41 17.14 20.57
N GLU A 391 4.75 18.25 19.92
CA GLU A 391 4.59 19.63 20.40
C GLU A 391 3.34 20.24 19.76
N TYR A 392 2.17 19.80 20.17
CA TYR A 392 0.89 20.21 19.55
C TYR A 392 0.71 21.72 19.48
N ASP A 393 1.27 22.47 20.45
CA ASP A 393 1.22 23.94 20.49
C ASP A 393 1.91 24.63 19.33
N LYS A 394 2.79 23.94 18.65
CA LYS A 394 3.60 24.46 17.55
C LYS A 394 3.01 24.09 16.18
N ILE A 395 1.98 23.25 16.14
CA ILE A 395 1.37 22.82 14.89
C ILE A 395 0.52 23.94 14.32
N LEU A 396 0.77 24.29 13.05
CA LEU A 396 -0.05 25.17 12.25
C LEU A 396 -0.26 24.55 10.89
N LEU A 397 -1.52 24.33 10.51
CA LEU A 397 -1.92 23.81 9.19
C LEU A 397 -2.52 24.93 8.36
N ASP A 398 -2.37 24.86 7.04
CA ASP A 398 -3.12 25.72 6.13
C ASP A 398 -4.42 25.05 5.69
N GLU A 399 -5.36 25.86 5.26
CA GLU A 399 -6.61 25.39 4.67
C GLU A 399 -6.41 25.19 3.16
N ILE A 400 -6.61 23.96 2.68
CA ILE A 400 -6.72 23.66 1.26
C ILE A 400 -8.18 23.31 0.96
N LYS A 401 -8.74 23.97 -0.04
CA LYS A 401 -10.10 23.62 -0.50
C LYS A 401 -10.05 22.28 -1.21
N LEU A 402 -10.74 21.27 -0.67
CA LEU A 402 -10.84 19.93 -1.24
C LEU A 402 -11.67 19.89 -2.51
N ILE A 403 -12.60 20.84 -2.66
CA ILE A 403 -13.44 21.03 -3.85
C ILE A 403 -13.35 22.51 -4.23
N GLU A 404 -12.84 22.79 -5.44
CA GLU A 404 -12.94 24.15 -6.00
C GLU A 404 -14.43 24.47 -6.28
N ASP A 405 -14.88 25.63 -5.82
CA ASP A 405 -16.18 26.18 -6.21
C ASP A 405 -16.21 26.32 -7.74
N LYS A 406 -17.14 25.61 -8.42
CA LYS A 406 -17.32 25.68 -9.87
C LYS A 406 -18.03 26.94 -10.26
#